data_28e0ecf618bf8a0817c94f780769da5b
#
_entry.id   28e0ecf618bf8a0817c94f780769da5b
#
_cell.length_a   1.000
_cell.length_b   1.000
_cell.length_c   1.000
_cell.angle_alpha   90.00
_cell.angle_beta   90.00
_cell.angle_gamma   90.00
#
_symmetry.space_group_name_H-M   'P 1'
#
loop_
_entity.id
_entity.type
_entity.pdbx_description
1 polymer ?
#
loop_
_entity_poly.entity_id
_entity_poly.type
_entity_poly.pdbx_seq_one_letter_code
_entity_poly.pdbx_strand_id
1 'polypeptide(L)'
;GGDLILRIEDTDSQRFVPGAEDYIIEALTWLGIKFDEGVGFGGNYGPYRQSERKEIYKQYVDQLISNDLAYIAFDTPSELEEKRNAIANFQYDASTRLQMRNSLTLSAEETNTLIAAGNQYVVRIKIEPNENIVVNDLIRGEVIINSSVLDDKVLYKSADQLPTYHMANIVDDHLMEVTHVIRGEEWLPSAPLHVLLYRYLGWTDTMPAFAHLPLLLKPEGNGKLSKRDGDRLGFPVFPLEWKDPVSGDIS
;
A
#
# COMPACT_ATOMS: atom_id res chain seq x y z
N GLY A 1 4.95 11.53 23.72
CA GLY A 1 5.89 10.44 23.82
C GLY A 1 5.31 9.22 23.15
N GLY A 2 6.10 8.60 22.35
CA GLY A 2 5.92 7.34 21.66
C GLY A 2 7.25 7.02 21.00
N ASP A 3 7.38 5.82 20.46
CA ASP A 3 8.58 5.36 19.79
C ASP A 3 8.50 5.65 18.29
N LEU A 4 9.56 6.17 17.69
CA LEU A 4 9.66 6.45 16.28
C LEU A 4 10.33 5.28 15.55
N ILE A 5 9.57 4.62 14.69
CA ILE A 5 10.02 3.47 13.90
C ILE A 5 10.33 3.91 12.47
N LEU A 6 11.51 3.54 11.96
CA LEU A 6 11.84 3.66 10.53
C LEU A 6 11.55 2.34 9.82
N ARG A 7 10.45 2.29 9.06
CA ARG A 7 10.07 1.16 8.20
C ARG A 7 10.33 1.52 6.73
N ILE A 8 10.99 0.63 6.00
CA ILE A 8 11.27 0.78 4.58
C ILE A 8 10.27 -0.04 3.77
N GLU A 9 9.50 0.65 2.94
CA GLU A 9 8.45 0.07 2.09
C GLU A 9 9.01 -0.22 0.69
N ASP A 10 9.75 -1.33 0.57
CA ASP A 10 10.52 -1.75 -0.62
C ASP A 10 9.90 -2.95 -1.35
N THR A 11 8.57 -3.11 -1.28
CA THR A 11 7.85 -4.21 -1.97
C THR A 11 7.73 -4.02 -3.48
N ASP A 12 8.07 -2.86 -4.02
CA ASP A 12 8.06 -2.56 -5.45
C ASP A 12 9.49 -2.33 -5.97
N SER A 13 10.11 -3.39 -6.48
CA SER A 13 11.47 -3.35 -7.02
C SER A 13 11.66 -2.39 -8.21
N GLN A 14 10.59 -2.05 -8.93
CA GLN A 14 10.65 -1.11 -10.06
C GLN A 14 10.81 0.35 -9.60
N ARG A 15 10.51 0.62 -8.34
CA ARG A 15 10.66 1.96 -7.73
C ARG A 15 11.90 2.10 -6.87
N PHE A 16 12.77 1.10 -6.87
CA PHE A 16 14.02 1.16 -6.10
C PHE A 16 14.91 2.29 -6.58
N VAL A 17 15.33 3.15 -5.64
CA VAL A 17 16.27 4.24 -5.88
C VAL A 17 17.51 4.01 -5.01
N PRO A 18 18.69 3.73 -5.60
CA PRO A 18 19.92 3.56 -4.83
C PRO A 18 20.21 4.77 -3.94
N GLY A 19 20.59 4.54 -2.69
CA GLY A 19 20.91 5.60 -1.72
C GLY A 19 19.71 6.32 -1.10
N ALA A 20 18.47 5.98 -1.48
CA ALA A 20 17.28 6.63 -0.92
C ALA A 20 17.12 6.38 0.60
N GLU A 21 17.50 5.21 1.08
CA GLU A 21 17.46 4.86 2.50
C GLU A 21 18.44 5.72 3.31
N ASP A 22 19.69 5.80 2.88
CA ASP A 22 20.72 6.61 3.52
C ASP A 22 20.31 8.09 3.54
N TYR A 23 19.77 8.58 2.43
CA TYR A 23 19.28 9.96 2.31
C TYR A 23 18.12 10.26 3.28
N ILE A 24 17.17 9.33 3.46
CA ILE A 24 16.08 9.48 4.43
C ILE A 24 16.64 9.59 5.85
N ILE A 25 17.57 8.71 6.21
CA ILE A 25 18.19 8.70 7.53
C ILE A 25 18.97 10.01 7.78
N GLU A 26 19.77 10.44 6.80
CA GLU A 26 20.54 11.67 6.87
C GLU A 26 19.64 12.91 7.01
N ALA A 27 18.59 13.01 6.17
CA ALA A 27 17.66 14.13 6.20
C ALA A 27 16.92 14.25 7.54
N LEU A 28 16.44 13.14 8.09
CA LEU A 28 15.73 13.14 9.37
C LEU A 28 16.68 13.39 10.54
N THR A 29 17.91 12.89 10.47
CA THR A 29 18.96 13.16 11.46
C THR A 29 19.35 14.64 11.46
N TRP A 30 19.47 15.25 10.27
CA TRP A 30 19.73 16.69 10.13
C TRP A 30 18.62 17.54 10.75
N LEU A 31 17.35 17.10 10.67
CA LEU A 31 16.22 17.72 11.35
C LEU A 31 16.21 17.49 12.88
N GLY A 32 17.17 16.77 13.43
CA GLY A 32 17.23 16.42 14.85
C GLY A 32 16.26 15.31 15.26
N ILE A 33 15.66 14.61 14.29
CA ILE A 33 14.77 13.49 14.53
C ILE A 33 15.60 12.23 14.78
N LYS A 34 15.37 11.57 15.91
CA LYS A 34 16.03 10.33 16.28
C LYS A 34 15.06 9.17 16.18
N PHE A 35 15.52 8.08 15.59
CA PHE A 35 14.75 6.83 15.55
C PHE A 35 14.99 6.02 16.82
N ASP A 36 13.92 5.47 17.37
CA ASP A 36 13.97 4.52 18.49
C ASP A 36 14.15 3.09 17.98
N GLU A 37 13.51 2.77 16.84
CA GLU A 37 13.59 1.47 16.17
C GLU A 37 13.69 1.64 14.65
N GLY A 38 14.14 0.59 13.96
CA GLY A 38 14.11 0.57 12.49
C GLY A 38 15.34 -0.02 11.85
N VAL A 39 15.44 0.16 10.53
CA VAL A 39 16.58 -0.29 9.75
C VAL A 39 17.85 0.40 10.29
N GLY A 40 18.80 -0.42 10.74
CA GLY A 40 20.07 0.06 11.33
C GLY A 40 19.99 0.48 12.82
N PHE A 41 18.79 0.55 13.41
CA PHE A 41 18.59 0.97 14.80
C PHE A 41 18.18 -0.19 15.72
N GLY A 42 17.77 -1.34 15.16
CA GLY A 42 17.26 -2.47 15.93
C GLY A 42 15.82 -2.24 16.41
N GLY A 43 15.39 -2.99 17.41
CA GLY A 43 14.08 -2.89 18.04
C GLY A 43 13.32 -4.21 18.10
N ASN A 44 12.06 -4.15 18.54
CA ASN A 44 11.25 -5.34 18.87
C ASN A 44 10.37 -5.83 17.71
N TYR A 45 10.12 -5.00 16.69
CA TYR A 45 9.16 -5.28 15.61
C TYR A 45 9.83 -5.69 14.28
N GLY A 46 11.15 -5.89 14.28
CA GLY A 46 11.92 -6.25 13.09
C GLY A 46 11.48 -7.56 12.42
N PRO A 47 11.91 -7.79 11.18
CA PRO A 47 12.71 -6.89 10.33
C PRO A 47 11.90 -5.65 9.88
N TYR A 48 12.60 -4.55 9.55
CA TYR A 48 11.97 -3.26 9.23
C TYR A 48 11.98 -2.94 7.72
N ARG A 49 12.54 -3.79 6.87
CA ARG A 49 12.32 -3.75 5.42
C ARG A 49 11.20 -4.71 5.07
N GLN A 50 10.22 -4.23 4.33
CA GLN A 50 9.06 -5.06 3.95
C GLN A 50 9.48 -6.26 3.09
N SER A 51 10.49 -6.13 2.25
CA SER A 51 11.04 -7.24 1.45
C SER A 51 11.60 -8.40 2.29
N GLU A 52 11.96 -8.15 3.54
CA GLU A 52 12.49 -9.14 4.49
C GLU A 52 11.39 -9.85 5.31
N ARG A 53 10.12 -9.45 5.14
CA ARG A 53 8.95 -9.91 5.94
C ARG A 53 8.03 -10.86 5.18
N LYS A 54 8.52 -11.50 4.10
CA LYS A 54 7.72 -12.33 3.17
C LYS A 54 6.85 -13.37 3.86
N GLU A 55 7.44 -14.14 4.78
CA GLU A 55 6.73 -15.21 5.50
C GLU A 55 5.62 -14.66 6.41
N ILE A 56 5.85 -13.50 7.02
CA ILE A 56 4.84 -12.83 7.84
C ILE A 56 3.63 -12.48 6.98
N TYR A 57 3.84 -11.83 5.84
CA TYR A 57 2.73 -11.46 4.95
C TYR A 57 2.00 -12.68 4.38
N LYS A 58 2.77 -13.71 3.99
CA LYS A 58 2.22 -14.95 3.42
C LYS A 58 1.23 -15.61 4.37
N GLN A 59 1.53 -15.64 5.66
CA GLN A 59 0.66 -16.20 6.68
C GLN A 59 -0.74 -15.53 6.67
N TYR A 60 -0.79 -14.21 6.60
CA TYR A 60 -2.06 -13.47 6.62
C TYR A 60 -2.78 -13.52 5.27
N VAL A 61 -2.05 -13.60 4.17
CA VAL A 61 -2.63 -13.86 2.85
C VAL A 61 -3.31 -15.22 2.82
N ASP A 62 -2.66 -16.26 3.35
CA ASP A 62 -3.23 -17.61 3.43
C ASP A 62 -4.44 -17.67 4.37
N GLN A 63 -4.42 -16.91 5.46
CA GLN A 63 -5.58 -16.76 6.34
C GLN A 63 -6.79 -16.15 5.59
N LEU A 64 -6.58 -15.12 4.78
CA LEU A 64 -7.66 -14.52 3.98
C LEU A 64 -8.22 -15.52 2.96
N ILE A 65 -7.37 -16.29 2.29
CA ILE A 65 -7.80 -17.32 1.33
C ILE A 65 -8.59 -18.42 2.04
N SER A 66 -8.10 -18.92 3.16
CA SER A 66 -8.75 -20.03 3.91
C SER A 66 -10.11 -19.62 4.48
N ASN A 67 -10.32 -18.34 4.75
CA ASN A 67 -11.57 -17.76 5.22
C ASN A 67 -12.52 -17.32 4.08
N ASP A 68 -12.21 -17.61 2.82
CA ASP A 68 -12.97 -17.18 1.63
C ASP A 68 -13.11 -15.64 1.50
N LEU A 69 -12.13 -14.90 2.04
CA LEU A 69 -12.07 -13.43 2.00
C LEU A 69 -11.08 -12.91 0.94
N ALA A 70 -10.33 -13.81 0.33
CA ALA A 70 -9.44 -13.58 -0.81
C ALA A 70 -9.43 -14.80 -1.72
N TYR A 71 -8.96 -14.62 -2.95
CA TYR A 71 -8.88 -15.69 -3.94
C TYR A 71 -7.65 -15.54 -4.85
N ILE A 72 -7.24 -16.66 -5.44
CA ILE A 72 -6.09 -16.74 -6.35
C ILE A 72 -6.57 -16.41 -7.77
N ALA A 73 -5.86 -15.54 -8.48
CA ALA A 73 -6.17 -15.16 -9.86
C ALA A 73 -4.94 -15.34 -10.77
N PHE A 74 -5.18 -15.94 -11.94
CA PHE A 74 -4.15 -16.33 -12.91
C PHE A 74 -4.16 -15.47 -14.17
N ASP A 75 -5.04 -14.47 -14.25
CA ASP A 75 -5.11 -13.57 -15.40
C ASP A 75 -3.79 -12.82 -15.59
N THR A 76 -3.24 -12.88 -16.77
CA THR A 76 -2.00 -12.18 -17.14
C THR A 76 -2.24 -10.69 -17.36
N PRO A 77 -1.19 -9.86 -17.30
CA PRO A 77 -1.31 -8.42 -17.64
C PRO A 77 -1.90 -8.19 -19.05
N SER A 78 -1.57 -9.04 -20.03
CA SER A 78 -2.10 -8.95 -21.38
C SER A 78 -3.61 -9.23 -21.44
N GLU A 79 -4.07 -10.31 -20.78
CA GLU A 79 -5.50 -10.65 -20.71
C GLU A 79 -6.30 -9.53 -20.00
N LEU A 80 -5.75 -8.94 -18.96
CA LEU A 80 -6.36 -7.80 -18.27
C LEU A 80 -6.43 -6.56 -19.17
N GLU A 81 -5.41 -6.31 -19.98
CA GLU A 81 -5.40 -5.19 -20.93
C GLU A 81 -6.45 -5.40 -22.05
N GLU A 82 -6.57 -6.60 -22.57
CA GLU A 82 -7.63 -6.95 -23.52
C GLU A 82 -9.03 -6.70 -22.95
N LYS A 83 -9.25 -7.06 -21.67
CA LYS A 83 -10.53 -6.79 -20.98
C LYS A 83 -10.77 -5.28 -20.81
N ARG A 84 -9.76 -4.48 -20.46
CA ARG A 84 -9.88 -3.02 -20.36
C ARG A 84 -10.22 -2.37 -21.71
N ASN A 85 -9.67 -2.90 -22.80
CA ASN A 85 -9.94 -2.43 -24.13
C ASN A 85 -11.35 -2.83 -24.62
N ALA A 86 -11.86 -3.98 -24.20
CA ALA A 86 -13.15 -4.51 -24.61
C ALA A 86 -14.33 -3.96 -23.79
N ILE A 87 -14.13 -3.64 -22.53
CA ILE A 87 -15.16 -3.25 -21.55
C ILE A 87 -14.87 -1.85 -21.04
N ALA A 88 -15.76 -0.90 -21.31
CA ALA A 88 -15.61 0.45 -20.78
C ALA A 88 -15.61 0.45 -19.24
N ASN A 89 -14.64 1.14 -18.65
CA ASN A 89 -14.46 1.21 -17.20
C ASN A 89 -14.30 -0.15 -16.52
N PHE A 90 -13.67 -1.12 -17.19
CA PHE A 90 -13.41 -2.44 -16.61
C PHE A 90 -12.73 -2.33 -15.26
N GLN A 91 -13.30 -2.97 -14.25
CA GLN A 91 -12.73 -3.21 -12.94
C GLN A 91 -12.75 -4.72 -12.65
N TYR A 92 -11.78 -5.20 -11.94
CA TYR A 92 -11.80 -6.58 -11.45
C TYR A 92 -12.52 -6.57 -10.09
N ASP A 93 -13.82 -6.82 -10.11
CA ASP A 93 -14.73 -6.65 -8.97
C ASP A 93 -15.78 -7.78 -8.88
N ALA A 94 -16.76 -7.63 -8.00
CA ALA A 94 -17.83 -8.61 -7.80
C ALA A 94 -18.63 -8.91 -9.07
N SER A 95 -18.73 -7.97 -10.03
CA SER A 95 -19.50 -8.15 -11.27
C SER A 95 -18.72 -8.88 -12.37
N THR A 96 -17.39 -8.78 -12.34
CA THR A 96 -16.50 -9.28 -13.40
C THR A 96 -15.70 -10.50 -13.00
N ARG A 97 -15.39 -10.68 -11.72
CA ARG A 97 -14.51 -11.76 -11.22
C ARG A 97 -14.93 -13.17 -11.63
N LEU A 98 -16.23 -13.42 -11.80
CA LEU A 98 -16.74 -14.72 -12.27
C LEU A 98 -16.61 -14.95 -13.78
N GLN A 99 -16.10 -13.97 -14.53
CA GLN A 99 -15.77 -14.06 -15.94
C GLN A 99 -14.25 -14.13 -16.18
N MET A 100 -13.48 -14.22 -15.10
CA MET A 100 -12.02 -14.16 -15.08
C MET A 100 -11.45 -15.51 -14.66
N ARG A 101 -10.15 -15.72 -14.92
CA ARG A 101 -9.47 -16.99 -14.62
C ARG A 101 -8.92 -17.00 -13.21
N ASN A 102 -9.71 -17.48 -12.27
CA ASN A 102 -9.35 -17.46 -10.86
C ASN A 102 -9.93 -18.68 -10.10
N SER A 103 -9.57 -18.84 -8.83
CA SER A 103 -9.99 -19.97 -8.00
C SER A 103 -11.48 -19.98 -7.63
N LEU A 104 -12.25 -18.93 -7.99
CA LEU A 104 -13.71 -18.94 -7.86
C LEU A 104 -14.40 -19.53 -9.10
N THR A 105 -13.69 -19.60 -10.25
CA THR A 105 -14.18 -20.14 -11.52
C THR A 105 -13.54 -21.44 -11.95
N LEU A 106 -12.37 -21.75 -11.39
CA LEU A 106 -11.65 -23.01 -11.55
C LEU A 106 -11.99 -23.96 -10.40
N SER A 107 -11.91 -25.25 -10.63
CA SER A 107 -11.96 -26.25 -9.56
C SER A 107 -10.71 -26.15 -8.67
N ALA A 108 -10.79 -26.71 -7.45
CA ALA A 108 -9.62 -26.79 -6.57
C ALA A 108 -8.49 -27.61 -7.19
N GLU A 109 -8.80 -28.67 -7.95
CA GLU A 109 -7.82 -29.50 -8.64
C GLU A 109 -7.09 -28.73 -9.75
N GLU A 110 -7.83 -27.98 -10.59
CA GLU A 110 -7.25 -27.13 -11.63
C GLU A 110 -6.38 -26.03 -11.03
N THR A 111 -6.85 -25.36 -9.98
CA THR A 111 -6.09 -24.32 -9.26
C THR A 111 -4.77 -24.89 -8.73
N ASN A 112 -4.81 -26.03 -8.04
CA ASN A 112 -3.61 -26.67 -7.50
C ASN A 112 -2.66 -27.14 -8.60
N THR A 113 -3.18 -27.65 -9.70
CA THR A 113 -2.37 -28.07 -10.86
C THR A 113 -1.63 -26.88 -11.46
N LEU A 114 -2.29 -25.74 -11.61
CA LEU A 114 -1.65 -24.51 -12.12
C LEU A 114 -0.54 -24.02 -11.19
N ILE A 115 -0.78 -24.02 -9.88
CA ILE A 115 0.23 -23.63 -8.88
C ILE A 115 1.42 -24.62 -8.94
N ALA A 116 1.16 -25.90 -8.93
CA ALA A 116 2.20 -26.94 -8.99
C ALA A 116 3.03 -26.89 -10.28
N ALA A 117 2.43 -26.48 -11.40
CA ALA A 117 3.11 -26.24 -12.67
C ALA A 117 3.95 -24.95 -12.70
N GLY A 118 3.98 -24.17 -11.60
CA GLY A 118 4.75 -22.94 -11.50
C GLY A 118 4.11 -21.72 -12.19
N ASN A 119 2.80 -21.77 -12.51
CA ASN A 119 2.13 -20.61 -13.05
C ASN A 119 2.13 -19.48 -12.04
N GLN A 120 2.49 -18.28 -12.50
CA GLN A 120 2.39 -17.08 -11.68
C GLN A 120 0.93 -16.74 -11.41
N TYR A 121 0.67 -16.28 -10.20
CA TYR A 121 -0.65 -15.83 -9.77
C TYR A 121 -0.55 -14.61 -8.86
N VAL A 122 -1.67 -13.96 -8.68
CA VAL A 122 -1.86 -12.95 -7.65
C VAL A 122 -2.98 -13.38 -6.71
N VAL A 123 -2.95 -12.87 -5.48
CA VAL A 123 -4.09 -13.01 -4.56
C VAL A 123 -4.83 -11.69 -4.53
N ARG A 124 -6.15 -11.76 -4.74
CA ARG A 124 -7.04 -10.60 -4.70
C ARG A 124 -7.96 -10.68 -3.49
N ILE A 125 -8.22 -9.54 -2.87
CA ILE A 125 -9.29 -9.46 -1.88
C ILE A 125 -10.62 -9.80 -2.54
N LYS A 126 -11.53 -10.46 -1.80
CA LYS A 126 -12.89 -10.74 -2.25
C LYS A 126 -13.84 -9.77 -1.57
N ILE A 127 -14.24 -8.72 -2.30
CA ILE A 127 -15.13 -7.69 -1.78
C ILE A 127 -16.56 -8.04 -2.13
N GLU A 128 -17.44 -8.15 -1.11
CA GLU A 128 -18.86 -8.30 -1.32
C GLU A 128 -19.50 -6.94 -1.62
N PRO A 129 -20.39 -6.85 -2.66
CA PRO A 129 -20.99 -5.58 -3.05
C PRO A 129 -22.12 -5.15 -2.10
N ASN A 130 -22.58 -3.90 -2.23
CA ASN A 130 -23.73 -3.33 -1.55
C ASN A 130 -23.59 -3.14 -0.02
N GLU A 131 -22.40 -3.11 0.49
CA GLU A 131 -22.11 -2.75 1.88
C GLU A 131 -21.64 -1.29 1.97
N ASN A 132 -22.15 -0.54 2.95
CA ASN A 132 -21.63 0.78 3.26
C ASN A 132 -20.48 0.65 4.26
N ILE A 133 -19.29 0.98 3.79
CA ILE A 133 -18.06 0.97 4.60
C ILE A 133 -17.87 2.36 5.18
N VAL A 134 -17.82 2.43 6.50
CA VAL A 134 -17.63 3.67 7.24
C VAL A 134 -16.15 3.83 7.59
N VAL A 135 -15.57 4.94 7.15
CA VAL A 135 -14.22 5.37 7.53
C VAL A 135 -14.37 6.57 8.45
N ASN A 136 -14.03 6.41 9.73
CA ASN A 136 -13.98 7.52 10.67
C ASN A 136 -12.61 8.21 10.57
N ASP A 137 -12.57 9.36 9.93
CA ASP A 137 -11.35 10.13 9.72
C ASP A 137 -11.29 11.33 10.68
N LEU A 138 -10.16 11.52 11.36
CA LEU A 138 -9.99 12.57 12.36
C LEU A 138 -10.06 13.99 11.78
N ILE A 139 -9.84 14.14 10.48
CA ILE A 139 -9.83 15.45 9.79
C ILE A 139 -11.06 15.60 8.91
N ARG A 140 -11.44 14.55 8.18
CA ARG A 140 -12.55 14.57 7.21
C ARG A 140 -13.89 14.22 7.83
N GLY A 141 -13.90 13.72 9.09
CA GLY A 141 -15.09 13.19 9.73
C GLY A 141 -15.49 11.82 9.17
N GLU A 142 -16.77 11.50 9.24
CA GLU A 142 -17.29 10.25 8.73
C GLU A 142 -17.37 10.26 7.20
N VAL A 143 -16.68 9.30 6.57
CA VAL A 143 -16.70 9.09 5.12
C VAL A 143 -17.33 7.72 4.86
N ILE A 144 -18.45 7.69 4.13
CA ILE A 144 -19.17 6.46 3.80
C ILE A 144 -18.97 6.14 2.32
N ILE A 145 -18.49 4.94 2.02
CA ILE A 145 -18.27 4.46 0.66
C ILE A 145 -18.98 3.12 0.49
N ASN A 146 -19.81 2.99 -0.55
CA ASN A 146 -20.43 1.70 -0.86
C ASN A 146 -19.41 0.77 -1.51
N SER A 147 -19.34 -0.48 -1.05
CA SER A 147 -18.36 -1.48 -1.52
C SER A 147 -18.50 -1.83 -3.00
N SER A 148 -19.67 -1.58 -3.61
CA SER A 148 -19.92 -1.83 -5.05
C SER A 148 -19.06 -0.96 -5.99
N VAL A 149 -18.40 0.10 -5.48
CA VAL A 149 -17.48 0.92 -6.29
C VAL A 149 -16.01 0.50 -6.11
N LEU A 150 -15.73 -0.50 -5.26
CA LEU A 150 -14.40 -0.99 -5.00
C LEU A 150 -14.08 -2.18 -5.91
N ASP A 151 -12.87 -2.21 -6.41
CA ASP A 151 -12.32 -3.35 -7.13
C ASP A 151 -11.58 -4.32 -6.18
N ASP A 152 -11.56 -5.60 -6.56
CA ASP A 152 -10.83 -6.65 -5.85
C ASP A 152 -9.32 -6.45 -6.03
N LYS A 153 -8.73 -5.55 -5.26
CA LYS A 153 -7.31 -5.21 -5.33
C LYS A 153 -6.41 -6.42 -5.14
N VAL A 154 -5.29 -6.41 -5.83
CA VAL A 154 -4.21 -7.39 -5.59
C VAL A 154 -3.62 -7.13 -4.21
N LEU A 155 -3.54 -8.18 -3.41
CA LEU A 155 -2.91 -8.18 -2.09
C LEU A 155 -1.51 -8.77 -2.10
N TYR A 156 -1.27 -9.78 -2.97
CA TYR A 156 -0.02 -10.54 -3.00
C TYR A 156 0.31 -10.99 -4.42
N LYS A 157 1.59 -11.08 -4.74
CA LYS A 157 2.13 -11.55 -6.03
C LYS A 157 3.04 -12.74 -5.80
N SER A 158 2.76 -13.87 -6.46
CA SER A 158 3.58 -15.08 -6.35
C SER A 158 4.95 -14.92 -7.02
N ALA A 159 5.08 -14.03 -8.00
CA ALA A 159 6.30 -13.84 -8.79
C ALA A 159 7.50 -13.39 -7.94
N ASP A 160 7.30 -12.46 -7.04
CA ASP A 160 8.30 -11.92 -6.13
C ASP A 160 8.09 -12.34 -4.66
N GLN A 161 6.98 -13.04 -4.40
CA GLN A 161 6.55 -13.47 -3.08
C GLN A 161 6.37 -12.30 -2.11
N LEU A 162 5.90 -11.16 -2.65
CA LEU A 162 5.70 -9.94 -1.90
C LEU A 162 4.23 -9.49 -1.94
N PRO A 163 3.76 -8.88 -0.85
CA PRO A 163 2.46 -8.23 -0.83
C PRO A 163 2.50 -6.94 -1.65
N THR A 164 1.33 -6.43 -1.99
CA THR A 164 1.19 -5.04 -2.42
C THR A 164 1.14 -4.12 -1.20
N TYR A 165 1.27 -2.81 -1.47
CA TYR A 165 1.18 -1.75 -0.46
C TYR A 165 -0.01 -1.94 0.51
N HIS A 166 -1.19 -2.25 -0.02
CA HIS A 166 -2.39 -2.38 0.81
C HIS A 166 -2.27 -3.47 1.89
N MET A 167 -1.75 -4.63 1.52
CA MET A 167 -1.58 -5.74 2.46
C MET A 167 -0.40 -5.52 3.40
N ALA A 168 0.73 -5.07 2.85
CA ALA A 168 1.94 -4.84 3.63
C ALA A 168 1.70 -3.84 4.77
N ASN A 169 1.11 -2.69 4.45
CA ASN A 169 0.86 -1.65 5.44
C ASN A 169 -0.08 -2.11 6.55
N ILE A 170 -1.20 -2.78 6.21
CA ILE A 170 -2.15 -3.23 7.23
C ILE A 170 -1.51 -4.23 8.20
N VAL A 171 -0.73 -5.18 7.67
CA VAL A 171 -0.03 -6.18 8.50
C VAL A 171 1.01 -5.51 9.38
N ASP A 172 1.80 -4.61 8.82
CA ASP A 172 2.87 -3.94 9.57
C ASP A 172 2.32 -2.96 10.59
N ASP A 173 1.31 -2.18 10.23
CA ASP A 173 0.67 -1.24 11.15
C ASP A 173 0.05 -1.96 12.36
N HIS A 174 -0.56 -3.13 12.13
CA HIS A 174 -1.08 -3.96 13.22
C HIS A 174 0.05 -4.54 14.08
N LEU A 175 1.06 -5.18 13.47
CA LEU A 175 2.13 -5.86 14.21
C LEU A 175 3.10 -4.90 14.90
N MET A 176 3.24 -3.67 14.39
CA MET A 176 4.06 -2.61 14.97
C MET A 176 3.25 -1.67 15.88
N GLU A 177 1.99 -2.03 16.18
CA GLU A 177 1.09 -1.32 17.09
C GLU A 177 0.89 0.16 16.73
N VAL A 178 0.83 0.48 15.43
CA VAL A 178 0.56 1.83 14.94
C VAL A 178 -0.85 2.26 15.36
N THR A 179 -0.95 3.36 16.08
CA THR A 179 -2.23 3.87 16.61
C THR A 179 -2.89 4.91 15.71
N HIS A 180 -2.13 5.60 14.87
CA HIS A 180 -2.62 6.65 14.00
C HIS A 180 -1.92 6.58 12.64
N VAL A 181 -2.71 6.59 11.55
CA VAL A 181 -2.23 6.69 10.18
C VAL A 181 -2.50 8.10 9.66
N ILE A 182 -1.45 8.91 9.57
CA ILE A 182 -1.51 10.29 9.07
C ILE A 182 -0.88 10.33 7.68
N ARG A 183 -1.68 10.68 6.65
CA ARG A 183 -1.21 10.68 5.26
C ARG A 183 -1.97 11.67 4.39
N GLY A 184 -1.52 11.88 3.16
CA GLY A 184 -2.21 12.78 2.22
C GLY A 184 -3.58 12.22 1.78
N GLU A 185 -4.49 13.12 1.46
CA GLU A 185 -5.87 12.77 1.05
C GLU A 185 -5.96 11.97 -0.25
N GLU A 186 -4.89 11.89 -1.04
CA GLU A 186 -4.83 11.01 -2.21
C GLU A 186 -4.97 9.53 -1.86
N TRP A 187 -4.77 9.17 -0.59
CA TRP A 187 -4.94 7.82 -0.06
C TRP A 187 -6.34 7.56 0.52
N LEU A 188 -7.18 8.58 0.64
CA LEU A 188 -8.54 8.43 1.15
C LEU A 188 -9.39 7.41 0.35
N PRO A 189 -9.29 7.33 -0.99
CA PRO A 189 -9.98 6.28 -1.77
C PRO A 189 -9.57 4.85 -1.41
N SER A 190 -8.40 4.65 -0.80
CA SER A 190 -7.92 3.34 -0.34
C SER A 190 -8.37 3.00 1.09
N ALA A 191 -8.84 3.96 1.85
CA ALA A 191 -9.20 3.76 3.26
C ALA A 191 -10.32 2.73 3.46
N PRO A 192 -11.39 2.66 2.62
CA PRO A 192 -12.42 1.62 2.74
C PRO A 192 -11.85 0.20 2.58
N LEU A 193 -10.90 0.01 1.65
CA LEU A 193 -10.20 -1.27 1.49
C LEU A 193 -9.40 -1.63 2.74
N HIS A 194 -8.74 -0.65 3.35
CA HIS A 194 -7.98 -0.87 4.58
C HIS A 194 -8.91 -1.25 5.75
N VAL A 195 -10.05 -0.57 5.90
CA VAL A 195 -11.07 -0.95 6.90
C VAL A 195 -11.56 -2.39 6.69
N LEU A 196 -11.81 -2.79 5.43
CA LEU A 196 -12.18 -4.17 5.12
C LEU A 196 -11.08 -5.16 5.49
N LEU A 197 -9.81 -4.87 5.19
CA LEU A 197 -8.69 -5.74 5.54
C LEU A 197 -8.54 -5.91 7.05
N TYR A 198 -8.65 -4.84 7.86
CA TYR A 198 -8.66 -4.94 9.32
C TYR A 198 -9.81 -5.83 9.81
N ARG A 199 -11.01 -5.68 9.27
CA ARG A 199 -12.17 -6.52 9.60
C ARG A 199 -11.96 -7.98 9.22
N TYR A 200 -11.47 -8.24 8.00
CA TYR A 200 -11.25 -9.58 7.45
C TYR A 200 -10.16 -10.36 8.20
N LEU A 201 -9.17 -9.66 8.72
CA LEU A 201 -8.12 -10.23 9.55
C LEU A 201 -8.50 -10.36 11.03
N GLY A 202 -9.68 -9.85 11.43
CA GLY A 202 -10.15 -9.89 12.83
C GLY A 202 -9.51 -8.81 13.71
N TRP A 203 -9.01 -7.72 13.15
CA TRP A 203 -8.25 -6.66 13.82
C TRP A 203 -9.03 -5.35 13.99
N THR A 204 -10.35 -5.40 13.99
CA THR A 204 -11.19 -4.21 14.09
C THR A 204 -10.87 -3.37 15.34
N ASP A 205 -10.62 -4.03 16.48
CA ASP A 205 -10.35 -3.37 17.76
C ASP A 205 -8.94 -2.73 17.83
N THR A 206 -8.03 -3.13 16.95
CA THR A 206 -6.66 -2.60 16.87
C THR A 206 -6.44 -1.75 15.61
N MET A 207 -7.51 -1.46 14.87
CA MET A 207 -7.42 -0.61 13.69
C MET A 207 -7.01 0.81 14.10
N PRO A 208 -5.96 1.39 13.46
CA PRO A 208 -5.51 2.75 13.76
C PRO A 208 -6.57 3.79 13.41
N ALA A 209 -6.53 4.92 14.07
CA ALA A 209 -7.27 6.10 13.65
C ALA A 209 -6.65 6.69 12.38
N PHE A 210 -7.49 7.06 11.40
CA PHE A 210 -7.04 7.66 10.14
C PHE A 210 -7.14 9.17 10.18
N ALA A 211 -6.15 9.84 9.57
CA ALA A 211 -6.14 11.29 9.40
C ALA A 211 -5.60 11.64 8.00
N HIS A 212 -6.49 12.05 7.10
CA HIS A 212 -6.14 12.40 5.73
C HIS A 212 -5.97 13.92 5.58
N LEU A 213 -4.70 14.35 5.46
CA LEU A 213 -4.31 15.74 5.30
C LEU A 213 -4.59 16.24 3.87
N PRO A 214 -4.94 17.53 3.69
CA PRO A 214 -5.05 18.12 2.36
C PRO A 214 -3.71 18.09 1.63
N LEU A 215 -3.78 18.04 0.30
CA LEU A 215 -2.59 18.09 -0.55
C LEU A 215 -1.89 19.44 -0.48
N LEU A 216 -0.56 19.40 -0.50
CA LEU A 216 0.22 20.59 -0.84
C LEU A 216 0.07 20.84 -2.34
N LEU A 217 -0.49 22.00 -2.69
CA LEU A 217 -0.75 22.36 -4.08
C LEU A 217 0.46 23.09 -4.67
N LYS A 218 0.56 23.05 -6.00
CA LYS A 218 1.57 23.82 -6.74
C LYS A 218 1.30 25.32 -6.52
N PRO A 219 2.35 26.13 -6.41
CA PRO A 219 2.19 27.59 -6.28
C PRO A 219 1.57 28.21 -7.55
N GLU A 220 1.78 27.57 -8.70
CA GLU A 220 1.21 27.97 -9.98
C GLU A 220 0.57 26.78 -10.67
N GLY A 221 -0.63 26.95 -11.23
CA GLY A 221 -1.39 25.89 -11.88
C GLY A 221 -2.21 25.04 -10.92
N ASN A 222 -2.73 23.93 -11.41
CA ASN A 222 -3.58 23.01 -10.65
C ASN A 222 -2.82 21.73 -10.33
N GLY A 223 -3.13 21.13 -9.16
CA GLY A 223 -2.69 19.79 -8.79
C GLY A 223 -1.69 19.75 -7.65
N LYS A 224 -1.36 18.53 -7.24
CA LYS A 224 -0.46 18.21 -6.15
C LYS A 224 0.98 18.64 -6.46
N LEU A 225 1.63 19.30 -5.49
CA LEU A 225 3.08 19.50 -5.52
C LEU A 225 3.79 18.15 -5.41
N SER A 226 4.70 17.87 -6.32
CA SER A 226 5.45 16.61 -6.38
C SER A 226 6.96 16.84 -6.22
N LYS A 227 7.71 15.77 -5.90
CA LYS A 227 9.18 15.82 -5.81
C LYS A 227 9.83 16.38 -7.10
N ARG A 228 9.25 16.07 -8.28
CA ARG A 228 9.73 16.56 -9.58
C ARG A 228 9.52 18.08 -9.78
N ASP A 229 8.60 18.65 -9.05
CA ASP A 229 8.35 20.09 -9.10
C ASP A 229 9.46 20.86 -8.36
N GLY A 230 10.13 20.25 -7.36
CA GLY A 230 11.25 20.85 -6.64
C GLY A 230 12.39 21.24 -7.57
N ASP A 231 12.81 20.34 -8.45
CA ASP A 231 13.87 20.61 -9.44
C ASP A 231 13.50 21.75 -10.38
N ARG A 232 12.25 21.78 -10.85
CA ARG A 232 11.72 22.81 -11.74
C ARG A 232 11.55 24.17 -11.07
N LEU A 233 11.18 24.17 -9.79
CA LEU A 233 10.90 25.39 -9.01
C LEU A 233 12.13 25.88 -8.23
N GLY A 234 13.25 25.14 -8.29
CA GLY A 234 14.53 25.55 -7.71
C GLY A 234 14.61 25.39 -6.19
N PHE A 235 13.83 24.50 -5.62
CA PHE A 235 13.96 24.15 -4.19
C PHE A 235 14.09 22.63 -3.99
N PRO A 236 14.99 22.16 -3.12
CA PRO A 236 15.12 20.75 -2.79
C PRO A 236 13.93 20.27 -1.96
N VAL A 237 13.61 18.96 -2.06
CA VAL A 237 12.54 18.35 -1.23
C VAL A 237 12.95 18.31 0.24
N PHE A 238 14.24 18.00 0.47
CA PHE A 238 14.89 18.13 1.78
C PHE A 238 16.18 18.91 1.58
N PRO A 239 16.34 20.08 2.21
CA PRO A 239 17.51 20.93 2.04
C PRO A 239 18.68 20.43 2.92
N LEU A 240 19.30 19.32 2.55
CA LEU A 240 20.57 18.93 3.14
C LEU A 240 21.68 19.91 2.76
N GLU A 241 21.62 20.39 1.51
CA GLU A 241 22.42 21.50 1.02
C GLU A 241 21.51 22.46 0.24
N TRP A 242 21.53 23.72 0.55
CA TRP A 242 20.84 24.73 -0.22
C TRP A 242 21.83 25.74 -0.77
N LYS A 243 21.82 25.87 -2.09
CA LYS A 243 22.63 26.88 -2.78
C LYS A 243 21.80 28.13 -3.01
N ASP A 244 22.17 29.22 -2.37
CA ASP A 244 21.52 30.52 -2.58
C ASP A 244 21.63 30.90 -4.08
N PRO A 245 20.47 31.13 -4.74
CA PRO A 245 20.47 31.44 -6.17
C PRO A 245 21.06 32.82 -6.50
N VAL A 246 21.23 33.69 -5.50
CA VAL A 246 21.75 35.06 -5.67
C VAL A 246 23.23 35.12 -5.31
N SER A 247 23.61 34.62 -4.12
CA SER A 247 25.01 34.67 -3.66
C SER A 247 25.84 33.48 -4.15
N GLY A 248 25.21 32.35 -4.43
CA GLY A 248 25.86 31.08 -4.75
C GLY A 248 26.41 30.34 -3.54
N ASP A 249 26.19 30.87 -2.33
CA ASP A 249 26.64 30.24 -1.09
C ASP A 249 25.86 28.94 -0.83
N ILE A 250 26.56 27.95 -0.27
CA ILE A 250 25.96 26.68 0.15
C ILE A 250 25.81 26.71 1.67
N SER A 251 24.60 26.49 2.14
CA SER A 251 24.25 26.40 3.57
C SER A 251 23.68 25.03 3.90
#